data_8c4b7c441a275b05de2450ae45bf0077
#
_entry.id   8c4b7c441a275b05de2450ae45bf0077
#
_cell.length_a   1.000
_cell.length_b   1.000
_cell.length_c   1.000
_cell.angle_alpha   90.00
_cell.angle_beta   90.00
_cell.angle_gamma   90.00
#
_symmetry.space_group_name_H-M   'P 1'
#
loop_
_entity.id
_entity.type
_entity.pdbx_description
1 polymer ?
#
loop_
_entity_poly.entity_id
_entity_poly.type
_entity_poly.pdbx_seq_one_letter_code
_entity_poly.pdbx_strand_id
1 'polypeptide(L)'
;MRMSKAFLALLFVFSSLIPTAHAQDVPATFSFQGSGYGHGVGLSQMGARSMALAGQSSEQIIKYFYKDVVIEQKDDSKILRVNIGHLLASAKISTATKGSQLQIIQGEAGSESILPVSSLADSISFSIIGSTVSPRVTLGKTTQVLTRSRTFTIRWAGTRYLEGPDTLISVNHSGVTQRLRYGQIQVKAIKTPSGYRIAMTNSVRLADEYLWGISEMPSFWPVAALEAQAIASRTYALSKAGIYRSACDCDLYGSISDQTFLGYAKEIERKFGVVWKDIVTRTAGLTITQAGLPITAYFSSSSGGKTELAVNAWGSSRDYTQIVDDPGSLDLALNPRFVTWNREVPQSVIAAAFVLPDVVSLEILGINESGTVAQIQATSSSGVKVALRGETFRSRTKIPSAWFSLVSVQN
;
A
#
# COMPACT_ATOMS: atom_id res chain seq x y z
N MET A 1 16.65 -100.42 -19.32
CA MET A 1 15.55 -99.62 -19.87
C MET A 1 15.20 -98.58 -18.81
N ARG A 2 15.76 -97.33 -18.92
CA ARG A 2 15.46 -96.23 -18.01
C ARG A 2 14.93 -95.08 -18.83
N MET A 3 13.68 -94.70 -18.63
CA MET A 3 13.06 -93.56 -19.26
C MET A 3 13.39 -92.30 -18.48
N SER A 4 14.02 -91.36 -19.18
CA SER A 4 14.31 -90.04 -18.69
C SER A 4 13.12 -89.14 -18.96
N LYS A 5 12.50 -88.53 -17.89
CA LYS A 5 11.44 -87.52 -18.03
C LYS A 5 12.09 -86.13 -18.03
N ALA A 6 11.97 -85.47 -19.21
CA ALA A 6 12.32 -84.06 -19.31
C ALA A 6 11.20 -83.15 -18.74
N PHE A 7 11.57 -82.31 -17.79
CA PHE A 7 10.68 -81.30 -17.23
C PHE A 7 10.90 -79.99 -17.97
N LEU A 8 9.86 -79.52 -18.71
CA LEU A 8 9.89 -78.23 -19.39
C LEU A 8 9.41 -77.17 -18.45
N ALA A 9 10.28 -76.28 -17.98
CA ALA A 9 9.92 -75.14 -17.13
C ALA A 9 9.51 -73.96 -18.04
N LEU A 10 8.27 -73.55 -17.97
CA LEU A 10 7.71 -72.39 -18.65
C LEU A 10 7.97 -71.11 -17.79
N LEU A 11 8.91 -70.27 -18.20
CA LEU A 11 9.18 -68.95 -17.58
C LEU A 11 8.09 -67.97 -18.07
N PHE A 12 7.18 -67.60 -17.13
CA PHE A 12 6.27 -66.47 -17.35
C PHE A 12 7.04 -65.16 -17.02
N VAL A 13 7.41 -64.38 -18.05
CA VAL A 13 7.92 -63.03 -17.89
C VAL A 13 6.72 -62.10 -17.64
N PHE A 14 6.48 -61.70 -16.42
CA PHE A 14 5.58 -60.63 -16.08
C PHE A 14 6.23 -59.31 -16.47
N SER A 15 5.90 -58.76 -17.63
CA SER A 15 6.20 -57.38 -17.98
C SER A 15 5.30 -56.45 -17.15
N SER A 16 5.84 -55.96 -16.00
CA SER A 16 5.22 -54.88 -15.24
C SER A 16 5.30 -53.62 -16.09
N LEU A 17 4.19 -53.22 -16.71
CA LEU A 17 3.98 -51.87 -17.24
C LEU A 17 4.03 -50.91 -16.06
N ILE A 18 5.21 -50.33 -15.77
CA ILE A 18 5.34 -49.19 -14.90
C ILE A 18 4.69 -48.01 -15.66
N PRO A 19 3.61 -47.39 -15.18
CA PRO A 19 3.10 -46.19 -15.79
C PRO A 19 4.21 -45.15 -15.70
N THR A 20 4.76 -44.71 -16.80
CA THR A 20 5.60 -43.52 -16.88
C THR A 20 4.71 -42.35 -16.46
N ALA A 21 4.87 -41.89 -15.23
CA ALA A 21 4.33 -40.60 -14.83
C ALA A 21 4.95 -39.56 -15.78
N HIS A 22 4.17 -39.07 -16.72
CA HIS A 22 4.57 -37.91 -17.50
C HIS A 22 4.76 -36.79 -16.49
N ALA A 23 5.99 -36.33 -16.32
CA ALA A 23 6.27 -35.09 -15.58
C ALA A 23 5.46 -34.01 -16.30
N GLN A 24 4.47 -33.46 -15.63
CA GLN A 24 3.65 -32.40 -16.19
C GLN A 24 4.59 -31.19 -16.36
N ASP A 25 4.75 -30.70 -17.60
CA ASP A 25 5.62 -29.57 -17.88
C ASP A 25 5.19 -28.37 -17.06
N VAL A 26 6.14 -27.75 -16.36
CA VAL A 26 5.91 -26.55 -15.55
C VAL A 26 5.83 -25.35 -16.48
N PRO A 27 4.67 -24.66 -16.58
CA PRO A 27 4.52 -23.51 -17.45
C PRO A 27 5.49 -22.39 -17.09
N ALA A 28 6.05 -21.68 -18.07
CA ALA A 28 6.93 -20.54 -17.83
C ALA A 28 6.16 -19.34 -17.25
N THR A 29 4.91 -19.14 -17.70
CA THR A 29 4.04 -18.03 -17.30
C THR A 29 2.59 -18.46 -17.19
N PHE A 30 1.82 -17.69 -16.44
CA PHE A 30 0.35 -17.77 -16.39
C PHE A 30 -0.25 -16.45 -16.84
N SER A 31 -1.26 -16.51 -17.71
CA SER A 31 -1.93 -15.32 -18.26
C SER A 31 -3.29 -15.10 -17.61
N PHE A 32 -3.53 -13.85 -17.25
CA PHE A 32 -4.74 -13.39 -16.58
C PHE A 32 -5.36 -12.23 -17.34
N GLN A 33 -6.69 -12.22 -17.39
CA GLN A 33 -7.49 -11.09 -17.85
C GLN A 33 -8.42 -10.65 -16.72
N GLY A 34 -8.64 -9.36 -16.57
CA GLY A 34 -9.52 -8.87 -15.52
C GLY A 34 -9.99 -7.44 -15.72
N SER A 35 -10.68 -6.93 -14.72
CA SER A 35 -11.21 -5.56 -14.64
C SER A 35 -10.92 -4.96 -13.26
N GLY A 36 -10.85 -3.62 -13.17
CA GLY A 36 -10.62 -2.92 -11.92
C GLY A 36 -9.14 -2.78 -11.51
N TYR A 37 -8.91 -1.94 -10.49
CA TYR A 37 -7.58 -1.71 -9.90
C TYR A 37 -7.70 -1.44 -8.39
N GLY A 38 -7.16 -2.33 -7.58
CA GLY A 38 -7.20 -2.31 -6.13
C GLY A 38 -8.04 -3.46 -5.55
N HIS A 39 -8.44 -3.32 -4.28
CA HIS A 39 -9.19 -4.36 -3.56
C HIS A 39 -10.71 -4.32 -3.79
N GLY A 40 -11.24 -3.25 -4.40
CA GLY A 40 -12.67 -3.09 -4.72
C GLY A 40 -13.57 -2.77 -3.52
N VAL A 41 -13.08 -2.76 -2.28
CA VAL A 41 -13.89 -2.54 -1.07
C VAL A 41 -14.13 -1.05 -0.83
N GLY A 42 -15.38 -0.67 -0.56
CA GLY A 42 -15.78 0.69 -0.23
C GLY A 42 -15.80 1.63 -1.43
N LEU A 43 -15.31 2.87 -1.27
CA LEU A 43 -15.41 3.91 -2.30
C LEU A 43 -14.55 3.59 -3.53
N SER A 44 -15.18 3.48 -4.70
CA SER A 44 -14.50 3.44 -5.99
C SER A 44 -14.21 4.87 -6.46
N GLN A 45 -12.95 5.18 -6.74
CA GLN A 45 -12.56 6.51 -7.21
C GLN A 45 -13.13 6.81 -8.60
N MET A 46 -13.16 5.82 -9.50
CA MET A 46 -13.79 5.97 -10.83
C MET A 46 -15.30 6.08 -10.71
N GLY A 47 -15.92 5.31 -9.82
CA GLY A 47 -17.34 5.45 -9.51
C GLY A 47 -17.68 6.83 -8.95
N ALA A 48 -16.93 7.31 -7.97
CA ALA A 48 -17.09 8.66 -7.42
C ALA A 48 -16.95 9.75 -8.49
N ARG A 49 -15.98 9.60 -9.42
CA ARG A 49 -15.81 10.50 -10.56
C ARG A 49 -17.03 10.50 -11.47
N SER A 50 -17.53 9.33 -11.83
CA SER A 50 -18.72 9.17 -12.68
C SER A 50 -19.96 9.79 -12.05
N MET A 51 -20.22 9.49 -10.76
CA MET A 51 -21.34 10.03 -10.00
C MET A 51 -21.27 11.56 -9.88
N ALA A 52 -20.08 12.11 -9.63
CA ALA A 52 -19.88 13.56 -9.55
C ALA A 52 -20.11 14.27 -10.91
N LEU A 53 -19.71 13.63 -12.03
CA LEU A 53 -20.02 14.13 -13.38
C LEU A 53 -21.53 14.07 -13.69
N ALA A 54 -22.26 13.13 -13.08
CA ALA A 54 -23.71 13.04 -13.14
C ALA A 54 -24.43 14.01 -12.17
N GLY A 55 -23.70 14.92 -11.49
CA GLY A 55 -24.24 15.95 -10.63
C GLY A 55 -24.53 15.51 -9.19
N GLN A 56 -24.07 14.33 -8.77
CA GLN A 56 -24.26 13.87 -7.39
C GLN A 56 -23.30 14.58 -6.43
N SER A 57 -23.78 14.85 -5.20
CA SER A 57 -22.99 15.47 -4.15
C SER A 57 -22.00 14.47 -3.52
N SER A 58 -21.00 14.98 -2.80
CA SER A 58 -20.05 14.15 -2.03
C SER A 58 -20.74 13.27 -0.99
N GLU A 59 -21.81 13.77 -0.36
CA GLU A 59 -22.61 12.99 0.59
C GLU A 59 -23.33 11.82 -0.09
N GLN A 60 -23.96 12.05 -1.26
CA GLN A 60 -24.62 11.00 -2.04
C GLN A 60 -23.61 9.93 -2.48
N ILE A 61 -22.43 10.35 -2.94
CA ILE A 61 -21.33 9.43 -3.31
C ILE A 61 -20.91 8.58 -2.12
N ILE A 62 -20.65 9.18 -0.96
CA ILE A 62 -20.23 8.46 0.25
C ILE A 62 -21.30 7.45 0.68
N LYS A 63 -22.56 7.85 0.77
CA LYS A 63 -23.68 6.99 1.19
C LYS A 63 -23.98 5.88 0.17
N TYR A 64 -23.60 6.06 -1.09
CA TYR A 64 -23.69 5.00 -2.11
C TYR A 64 -22.67 3.88 -1.88
N PHE A 65 -21.45 4.21 -1.47
CA PHE A 65 -20.39 3.22 -1.30
C PHE A 65 -20.29 2.64 0.12
N TYR A 66 -20.79 3.35 1.13
CA TYR A 66 -20.78 2.86 2.52
C TYR A 66 -22.21 2.80 3.05
N LYS A 67 -22.55 1.64 3.62
CA LYS A 67 -23.88 1.36 4.16
C LYS A 67 -24.03 1.86 5.59
N ASP A 68 -25.21 2.38 5.92
CA ASP A 68 -25.61 2.75 7.29
C ASP A 68 -24.61 3.69 7.98
N VAL A 69 -24.11 4.69 7.24
CA VAL A 69 -23.14 5.65 7.74
C VAL A 69 -23.73 7.06 7.82
N VAL A 70 -23.14 7.85 8.71
CA VAL A 70 -23.43 9.29 8.87
C VAL A 70 -22.16 10.08 8.60
N ILE A 71 -22.30 11.28 8.02
CA ILE A 71 -21.19 12.23 7.89
C ILE A 71 -21.41 13.29 8.96
N GLU A 72 -20.46 13.39 9.89
CA GLU A 72 -20.54 14.31 11.01
C GLU A 72 -19.18 14.94 11.35
N GLN A 73 -19.19 16.01 12.12
CA GLN A 73 -18.00 16.69 12.58
C GLN A 73 -17.28 15.88 13.67
N LYS A 74 -15.97 15.65 13.48
CA LYS A 74 -15.06 15.08 14.49
C LYS A 74 -13.80 15.91 14.61
N ASP A 75 -13.16 15.85 15.77
CA ASP A 75 -11.84 16.44 15.96
C ASP A 75 -10.78 15.68 15.13
N ASP A 76 -10.23 16.36 14.15
CA ASP A 76 -9.17 15.87 13.27
C ASP A 76 -7.81 16.55 13.51
N SER A 77 -7.63 17.19 14.68
CA SER A 77 -6.38 17.87 15.09
C SER A 77 -5.22 16.93 15.43
N LYS A 78 -5.44 15.61 15.39
CA LYS A 78 -4.46 14.57 15.74
C LYS A 78 -3.15 14.70 14.97
N ILE A 79 -2.04 14.41 15.64
CA ILE A 79 -0.75 14.22 15.00
C ILE A 79 -0.65 12.77 14.56
N LEU A 80 -0.36 12.57 13.29
CA LEU A 80 -0.13 11.25 12.67
C LEU A 80 1.37 11.00 12.52
N ARG A 81 1.78 9.77 12.77
CA ARG A 81 3.11 9.25 12.48
C ARG A 81 3.05 8.51 11.13
N VAL A 82 3.47 9.18 10.07
CA VAL A 82 3.40 8.68 8.68
C VAL A 82 4.74 8.13 8.24
N ASN A 83 4.84 6.83 7.97
CA ASN A 83 6.06 6.24 7.44
C ASN A 83 6.29 6.70 6.00
N ILE A 84 7.38 7.42 5.79
CA ILE A 84 7.81 7.95 4.48
C ILE A 84 9.03 7.23 3.90
N GLY A 85 9.57 6.26 4.63
CA GLY A 85 10.68 5.42 4.20
C GLY A 85 10.72 4.14 5.02
N HIS A 86 10.54 3.00 4.38
CA HIS A 86 10.42 1.70 5.05
C HIS A 86 11.52 0.72 4.64
N LEU A 87 12.12 0.04 5.62
CA LEU A 87 13.17 -0.98 5.44
C LEU A 87 14.38 -0.50 4.63
N LEU A 88 14.80 0.75 4.82
CA LEU A 88 15.88 1.35 4.04
C LEU A 88 17.26 0.91 4.56
N ALA A 89 18.22 0.73 3.63
CA ALA A 89 19.62 0.57 3.97
C ALA A 89 20.29 1.92 4.28
N SER A 90 19.88 2.97 3.58
CA SER A 90 20.37 4.34 3.74
C SER A 90 19.31 5.36 3.32
N ALA A 91 19.49 6.60 3.79
CA ALA A 91 18.65 7.73 3.41
C ALA A 91 19.44 9.03 3.53
N LYS A 92 18.97 10.10 2.87
CA LYS A 92 19.52 11.44 2.97
C LYS A 92 18.40 12.45 3.10
N ILE A 93 18.54 13.38 4.05
CA ILE A 93 17.69 14.57 4.19
C ILE A 93 18.55 15.79 3.90
N SER A 94 18.04 16.72 3.12
CA SER A 94 18.73 17.99 2.84
C SER A 94 17.73 19.14 2.78
N THR A 95 18.19 20.35 3.05
CA THR A 95 17.39 21.54 2.79
C THR A 95 17.23 21.75 1.29
N ALA A 96 16.02 22.15 0.87
CA ALA A 96 15.72 22.56 -0.50
C ALA A 96 15.48 24.09 -0.61
N THR A 97 15.39 24.78 0.54
CA THR A 97 15.33 26.24 0.64
C THR A 97 16.73 26.77 0.93
N LYS A 98 17.20 27.74 0.09
CA LYS A 98 18.53 28.32 0.22
C LYS A 98 18.70 29.02 1.59
N GLY A 99 19.82 28.77 2.25
CA GLY A 99 20.16 29.38 3.55
C GLY A 99 19.49 28.78 4.77
N SER A 100 18.61 27.78 4.59
CA SER A 100 18.03 27.06 5.74
C SER A 100 18.88 25.89 6.19
N GLN A 101 18.67 25.50 7.45
CA GLN A 101 19.41 24.41 8.08
C GLN A 101 18.45 23.42 8.75
N LEU A 102 18.92 22.19 8.88
CA LEU A 102 18.29 21.11 9.62
C LEU A 102 18.86 21.09 11.03
N GLN A 103 18.02 20.79 12.01
CA GLN A 103 18.47 20.37 13.35
C GLN A 103 18.42 18.85 13.42
N ILE A 104 19.49 18.22 13.90
CA ILE A 104 19.51 16.82 14.28
C ILE A 104 19.61 16.69 15.79
N ILE A 105 18.69 15.90 16.35
CA ILE A 105 18.56 15.66 17.79
C ILE A 105 18.64 14.16 18.00
N GLN A 106 19.44 13.72 18.98
CA GLN A 106 19.49 12.31 19.37
C GLN A 106 18.30 11.99 20.28
N GLY A 107 17.46 11.02 19.90
CA GLY A 107 16.29 10.61 20.66
C GLY A 107 15.02 10.51 19.82
N GLU A 108 13.94 10.05 20.46
CA GLU A 108 12.62 9.89 19.84
C GLU A 108 11.83 11.21 19.84
N ALA A 109 11.05 11.42 18.79
CA ALA A 109 10.15 12.54 18.67
C ALA A 109 9.10 12.51 19.81
N GLY A 110 8.91 13.64 20.50
CA GLY A 110 7.98 13.75 21.63
C GLY A 110 8.49 13.18 22.96
N SER A 111 9.73 12.69 23.01
CA SER A 111 10.37 12.30 24.27
C SER A 111 10.92 13.51 25.00
N GLU A 112 10.65 13.62 26.33
CA GLU A 112 11.25 14.63 27.21
C GLU A 112 12.77 14.40 27.40
N SER A 113 13.26 13.22 27.08
CA SER A 113 14.69 12.86 27.14
C SER A 113 15.46 13.31 25.91
N ILE A 114 14.98 14.28 25.15
CA ILE A 114 15.70 14.84 24.01
C ILE A 114 16.98 15.47 24.48
N LEU A 115 18.11 14.90 24.09
CA LEU A 115 19.42 15.50 24.31
C LEU A 115 19.51 16.83 23.56
N PRO A 116 20.38 17.77 23.99
CA PRO A 116 20.58 19.03 23.30
C PRO A 116 20.78 18.79 21.79
N VAL A 117 20.44 19.80 20.96
CA VAL A 117 20.68 19.77 19.53
C VAL A 117 22.08 19.27 19.27
N SER A 118 22.19 18.11 18.62
CA SER A 118 23.48 17.47 18.37
C SER A 118 24.30 18.23 17.34
N SER A 119 23.62 18.84 16.34
CA SER A 119 24.25 19.63 15.29
C SER A 119 23.20 20.37 14.44
N LEU A 120 23.66 21.41 13.72
CA LEU A 120 23.00 21.99 12.56
C LEU A 120 23.58 21.39 11.26
N ALA A 121 22.78 21.33 10.19
CA ALA A 121 23.20 20.73 8.92
C ALA A 121 22.49 21.33 7.72
N ASP A 122 23.17 21.38 6.58
CA ASP A 122 22.57 21.56 5.26
C ASP A 122 22.04 20.23 4.71
N SER A 123 22.72 19.13 5.07
CA SER A 123 22.25 17.77 4.78
C SER A 123 22.76 16.75 5.78
N ILE A 124 21.99 15.66 5.92
CA ILE A 124 22.30 14.52 6.78
C ILE A 124 22.07 13.25 6.01
N SER A 125 23.11 12.42 5.95
CA SER A 125 23.01 11.05 5.40
C SER A 125 22.99 10.04 6.54
N PHE A 126 22.15 9.03 6.41
CA PHE A 126 21.95 7.97 7.41
C PHE A 126 22.30 6.61 6.82
N SER A 127 22.95 5.77 7.64
CA SER A 127 23.22 4.36 7.33
C SER A 127 23.00 3.51 8.59
N ILE A 128 22.84 2.19 8.40
CA ILE A 128 22.78 1.23 9.51
C ILE A 128 24.18 0.68 9.81
N ILE A 129 24.54 0.68 11.10
CA ILE A 129 25.72 0.01 11.61
C ILE A 129 25.31 -0.82 12.83
N GLY A 130 25.27 -2.13 12.68
CA GLY A 130 24.74 -3.04 13.70
C GLY A 130 23.26 -2.75 13.95
N SER A 131 22.88 -2.40 15.19
CA SER A 131 21.53 -2.09 15.62
C SER A 131 21.24 -0.58 15.71
N THR A 132 22.13 0.26 15.17
CA THR A 132 22.07 1.71 15.30
C THR A 132 22.10 2.42 13.97
N VAL A 133 21.53 3.63 13.94
CA VAL A 133 21.67 4.61 12.86
C VAL A 133 22.95 5.39 13.05
N SER A 134 23.74 5.54 11.98
CA SER A 134 24.95 6.36 11.93
C SER A 134 24.68 7.59 11.05
N PRO A 135 24.56 8.80 11.63
CA PRO A 135 24.36 10.03 10.86
C PRO A 135 25.69 10.64 10.44
N ARG A 136 25.75 11.08 9.20
CA ARG A 136 26.82 11.91 8.63
C ARG A 136 26.23 13.28 8.29
N VAL A 137 26.66 14.30 9.02
CA VAL A 137 26.16 15.67 8.93
C VAL A 137 27.09 16.49 8.05
N THR A 138 26.54 17.28 7.13
CA THR A 138 27.29 18.23 6.30
C THR A 138 26.77 19.65 6.55
N LEU A 139 27.67 20.58 6.86
CA LEU A 139 27.42 22.01 7.02
C LEU A 139 28.48 22.79 6.25
N GLY A 140 28.07 23.51 5.21
CA GLY A 140 28.97 24.14 4.27
C GLY A 140 29.90 23.14 3.59
N LYS A 141 31.21 23.29 3.82
CA LYS A 141 32.23 22.37 3.32
C LYS A 141 32.66 21.30 4.32
N THR A 142 32.15 21.36 5.54
CA THR A 142 32.55 20.45 6.63
C THR A 142 31.57 19.29 6.71
N THR A 143 32.12 18.09 6.82
CA THR A 143 31.35 16.86 7.05
C THR A 143 31.88 16.13 8.28
N GLN A 144 30.97 15.73 9.16
CA GLN A 144 31.32 15.01 10.40
C GLN A 144 30.35 13.84 10.60
N VAL A 145 30.84 12.76 11.22
CA VAL A 145 30.03 11.63 11.70
C VAL A 145 29.68 11.86 13.15
N LEU A 146 28.41 11.85 13.49
CA LEU A 146 27.98 11.96 14.89
C LEU A 146 27.96 10.59 15.58
N THR A 147 27.88 10.62 16.90
CA THR A 147 27.68 9.43 17.72
C THR A 147 26.43 8.69 17.27
N ARG A 148 26.58 7.38 17.08
CA ARG A 148 25.47 6.51 16.66
C ARG A 148 24.42 6.37 17.74
N SER A 149 23.16 6.31 17.35
CA SER A 149 22.02 6.04 18.22
C SER A 149 21.00 5.14 17.54
N ARG A 150 20.08 4.61 18.30
CA ARG A 150 18.96 3.86 17.75
C ARG A 150 17.96 4.77 17.02
N THR A 151 17.85 6.03 17.45
CA THR A 151 16.87 6.98 16.96
C THR A 151 17.45 8.38 16.89
N PHE A 152 17.05 9.12 15.84
CA PHE A 152 17.29 10.55 15.68
C PHE A 152 16.00 11.24 15.25
N THR A 153 15.82 12.49 15.72
CA THR A 153 14.74 13.39 15.27
C THR A 153 15.35 14.55 14.48
N ILE A 154 14.77 14.83 13.32
CA ILE A 154 15.19 15.89 12.41
C ILE A 154 14.09 16.94 12.36
N ARG A 155 14.45 18.20 12.61
CA ARG A 155 13.56 19.38 12.55
C ARG A 155 14.07 20.41 11.57
N TRP A 156 13.19 21.22 11.06
CA TRP A 156 13.49 22.34 10.17
C TRP A 156 12.54 23.51 10.44
N ALA A 157 12.98 24.73 10.13
CA ALA A 157 12.23 25.95 10.40
C ALA A 157 10.93 26.04 9.59
N GLY A 158 9.97 26.82 10.09
CA GLY A 158 8.66 27.02 9.47
C GLY A 158 7.69 25.87 9.72
N THR A 159 7.99 25.00 10.70
CA THR A 159 7.09 23.92 11.15
C THR A 159 6.60 24.18 12.57
N ARG A 160 5.59 23.43 13.02
CA ARG A 160 5.14 23.46 14.43
C ARG A 160 6.21 23.03 15.43
N TYR A 161 7.30 22.42 14.98
CA TYR A 161 8.37 21.84 15.81
C TYR A 161 9.60 22.74 15.87
N LEU A 162 9.71 23.73 14.98
CA LEU A 162 10.78 24.72 14.95
C LEU A 162 10.30 25.98 14.25
N GLU A 163 10.22 27.07 14.99
CA GLU A 163 9.88 28.39 14.44
C GLU A 163 10.94 28.90 13.46
N GLY A 164 10.52 29.77 12.57
CA GLY A 164 11.38 30.44 11.59
C GLY A 164 10.74 30.48 10.21
N PRO A 165 11.50 30.89 9.17
CA PRO A 165 10.99 31.00 7.82
C PRO A 165 10.64 29.63 7.23
N ASP A 166 9.64 29.62 6.36
CA ASP A 166 9.20 28.44 5.64
C ASP A 166 10.35 27.72 4.95
N THR A 167 10.63 26.51 5.34
CA THR A 167 11.70 25.68 4.81
C THR A 167 11.12 24.44 4.13
N LEU A 168 11.56 24.21 2.90
CA LEU A 168 11.30 22.99 2.18
C LEU A 168 12.51 22.06 2.32
N ILE A 169 12.27 20.80 2.62
CA ILE A 169 13.30 19.75 2.67
C ILE A 169 13.11 18.71 1.59
N SER A 170 14.19 18.03 1.24
CA SER A 170 14.22 16.87 0.35
C SER A 170 14.65 15.64 1.11
N VAL A 171 13.86 14.58 1.03
CA VAL A 171 14.14 13.25 1.57
C VAL A 171 14.43 12.32 0.41
N ASN A 172 15.63 11.74 0.38
CA ASN A 172 16.08 10.86 -0.69
C ASN A 172 16.37 9.47 -0.14
N HIS A 173 15.75 8.47 -0.71
CA HIS A 173 15.99 7.06 -0.41
C HIS A 173 15.56 6.17 -1.59
N SER A 174 16.25 5.05 -1.82
CA SER A 174 15.89 4.04 -2.83
C SER A 174 15.58 4.62 -4.22
N GLY A 175 16.30 5.68 -4.64
CA GLY A 175 16.08 6.35 -5.93
C GLY A 175 14.88 7.31 -5.98
N VAL A 176 14.13 7.46 -4.88
CA VAL A 176 12.99 8.36 -4.77
C VAL A 176 13.40 9.65 -4.05
N THR A 177 12.92 10.79 -4.54
CA THR A 177 13.03 12.10 -3.86
C THR A 177 11.64 12.57 -3.50
N GLN A 178 11.38 12.74 -2.19
CA GLN A 178 10.16 13.34 -1.66
C GLN A 178 10.47 14.71 -1.08
N ARG A 179 9.65 15.71 -1.35
CA ARG A 179 9.75 17.05 -0.75
C ARG A 179 8.69 17.23 0.33
N LEU A 180 9.10 17.77 1.48
CA LEU A 180 8.22 18.00 2.63
C LEU A 180 8.35 19.43 3.11
N ARG A 181 7.23 20.04 3.46
CA ARG A 181 7.13 21.36 4.08
C ARG A 181 6.87 21.27 5.58
N TYR A 182 6.05 20.29 6.00
CA TYR A 182 5.51 20.18 7.36
C TYR A 182 6.05 18.96 8.10
N GLY A 183 6.01 19.05 9.43
CA GLY A 183 6.33 17.95 10.32
C GLY A 183 7.72 18.01 10.95
N GLN A 184 8.11 16.89 11.54
CA GLN A 184 9.47 16.51 11.94
C GLN A 184 9.68 15.04 11.59
N ILE A 185 10.91 14.65 11.23
CA ILE A 185 11.21 13.28 10.82
C ILE A 185 11.93 12.54 11.94
N GLN A 186 11.39 11.41 12.35
CA GLN A 186 12.10 10.42 13.14
C GLN A 186 12.79 9.41 12.22
N VAL A 187 14.08 9.16 12.43
CA VAL A 187 14.89 8.16 11.75
C VAL A 187 15.29 7.12 12.77
N LYS A 188 14.78 5.89 12.64
CA LYS A 188 14.93 4.83 13.65
C LYS A 188 15.42 3.53 13.04
N ALA A 189 16.34 2.85 13.75
CA ALA A 189 16.74 1.48 13.45
C ALA A 189 15.68 0.50 13.93
N ILE A 190 15.02 -0.20 13.02
CA ILE A 190 14.04 -1.26 13.30
C ILE A 190 14.63 -2.63 13.00
N LYS A 191 14.30 -3.62 13.83
CA LYS A 191 14.75 -5.01 13.67
C LYS A 191 13.88 -5.72 12.63
N THR A 192 14.51 -6.44 11.71
CA THR A 192 13.86 -7.32 10.73
C THR A 192 14.46 -8.72 10.82
N PRO A 193 13.86 -9.74 10.20
CA PRO A 193 14.45 -11.09 10.16
C PRO A 193 15.87 -11.11 9.56
N SER A 194 16.16 -10.19 8.61
CA SER A 194 17.47 -10.08 7.92
C SER A 194 18.42 -9.04 8.53
N GLY A 195 18.21 -8.59 9.76
CA GLY A 195 19.00 -7.58 10.45
C GLY A 195 18.24 -6.25 10.65
N TYR A 196 18.99 -5.16 10.85
CA TYR A 196 18.37 -3.85 11.07
C TYR A 196 18.23 -3.05 9.77
N ARG A 197 17.16 -2.23 9.70
CA ARG A 197 16.87 -1.31 8.60
C ARG A 197 16.41 0.03 9.17
N ILE A 198 16.46 1.07 8.35
CA ILE A 198 15.95 2.39 8.72
C ILE A 198 14.45 2.44 8.43
N ALA A 199 13.67 2.91 9.41
CA ALA A 199 12.35 3.48 9.23
C ALA A 199 12.45 5.00 9.35
N MET A 200 11.79 5.72 8.44
CA MET A 200 11.65 7.17 8.50
C MET A 200 10.17 7.52 8.66
N THR A 201 9.85 8.27 9.69
CA THR A 201 8.47 8.61 10.04
C THR A 201 8.32 10.12 10.17
N ASN A 202 7.42 10.72 9.40
CA ASN A 202 7.07 12.13 9.50
C ASN A 202 5.88 12.31 10.45
N SER A 203 6.01 13.17 11.44
CA SER A 203 4.93 13.54 12.37
C SER A 203 4.24 14.79 11.85
N VAL A 204 2.99 14.65 11.37
CA VAL A 204 2.20 15.71 10.74
C VAL A 204 0.80 15.79 11.32
N ARG A 205 0.19 16.98 11.34
CA ARG A 205 -1.21 17.15 11.72
C ARG A 205 -2.12 16.57 10.63
N LEU A 206 -3.14 15.80 11.05
CA LEU A 206 -4.05 15.13 10.13
C LEU A 206 -4.87 16.13 9.31
N ALA A 207 -5.49 17.11 9.97
CA ALA A 207 -6.49 18.03 9.41
C ALA A 207 -6.05 18.72 8.11
N ASP A 208 -4.75 19.01 8.02
CA ASP A 208 -4.17 19.81 6.93
C ASP A 208 -2.84 19.21 6.42
N GLU A 209 -1.77 19.24 7.22
CA GLU A 209 -0.41 18.87 6.80
C GLU A 209 -0.34 17.47 6.15
N TYR A 210 -1.11 16.51 6.69
CA TYR A 210 -1.22 15.18 6.11
C TYR A 210 -2.14 15.18 4.88
N LEU A 211 -3.37 15.68 5.03
CA LEU A 211 -4.37 15.62 3.97
C LEU A 211 -3.97 16.45 2.73
N TRP A 212 -3.29 17.58 2.91
CA TRP A 212 -2.74 18.35 1.78
C TRP A 212 -1.74 17.56 0.94
N GLY A 213 -1.01 16.64 1.58
CA GLY A 213 -0.03 15.77 0.92
C GLY A 213 -0.57 14.45 0.37
N ILE A 214 -1.86 14.13 0.60
CA ILE A 214 -2.50 12.90 0.08
C ILE A 214 -2.76 13.01 -1.42
N SER A 215 -2.27 12.01 -2.17
CA SER A 215 -2.31 11.98 -3.64
C SER A 215 -3.04 10.74 -4.17
N GLU A 216 -4.30 10.59 -3.79
CA GLU A 216 -5.14 9.45 -4.20
C GLU A 216 -5.94 9.74 -5.47
N MET A 217 -6.37 11.00 -5.66
CA MET A 217 -7.06 11.44 -6.87
C MET A 217 -6.33 12.62 -7.53
N PRO A 218 -6.36 12.76 -8.86
CA PRO A 218 -5.89 13.98 -9.55
C PRO A 218 -6.72 15.18 -9.13
N SER A 219 -6.09 16.29 -8.74
CA SER A 219 -6.77 17.49 -8.22
C SER A 219 -7.66 18.25 -9.22
N PHE A 220 -7.64 17.85 -10.50
CA PHE A 220 -8.51 18.41 -11.54
C PHE A 220 -9.83 17.64 -11.74
N TRP A 221 -10.08 16.60 -10.94
CA TRP A 221 -11.33 15.84 -10.98
C TRP A 221 -12.52 16.67 -10.45
N PRO A 222 -13.78 16.25 -10.71
CA PRO A 222 -14.95 16.93 -10.21
C PRO A 222 -14.94 17.14 -8.70
N VAL A 223 -15.38 18.32 -8.27
CA VAL A 223 -15.35 18.76 -6.86
C VAL A 223 -15.97 17.75 -5.91
N ALA A 224 -17.16 17.23 -6.21
CA ALA A 224 -17.85 16.27 -5.34
C ALA A 224 -17.07 14.96 -5.15
N ALA A 225 -16.35 14.50 -6.18
CA ALA A 225 -15.48 13.34 -6.06
C ALA A 225 -14.25 13.62 -5.16
N LEU A 226 -13.64 14.80 -5.30
CA LEU A 226 -12.52 15.22 -4.45
C LEU A 226 -12.96 15.41 -2.99
N GLU A 227 -14.14 15.97 -2.73
CA GLU A 227 -14.71 16.09 -1.38
C GLU A 227 -14.97 14.71 -0.76
N ALA A 228 -15.59 13.79 -1.50
CA ALA A 228 -15.81 12.43 -1.04
C ALA A 228 -14.49 11.73 -0.68
N GLN A 229 -13.45 11.90 -1.51
CA GLN A 229 -12.11 11.36 -1.23
C GLN A 229 -11.47 12.02 0.00
N ALA A 230 -11.55 13.35 0.14
CA ALA A 230 -10.97 14.05 1.28
C ALA A 230 -11.61 13.60 2.60
N ILE A 231 -12.94 13.46 2.63
CA ILE A 231 -13.70 12.95 3.78
C ILE A 231 -13.33 11.48 4.06
N ALA A 232 -13.26 10.64 3.03
CA ALA A 232 -12.85 9.24 3.18
C ALA A 232 -11.40 9.11 3.68
N SER A 233 -10.47 9.89 3.13
CA SER A 233 -9.06 9.89 3.55
C SER A 233 -8.89 10.35 4.99
N ARG A 234 -9.60 11.41 5.41
CA ARG A 234 -9.64 11.88 6.80
C ARG A 234 -10.16 10.80 7.73
N THR A 235 -11.27 10.18 7.37
CA THR A 235 -11.91 9.13 8.17
C THR A 235 -11.00 7.92 8.33
N TYR A 236 -10.39 7.46 7.24
CA TYR A 236 -9.41 6.38 7.27
C TYR A 236 -8.25 6.71 8.22
N ALA A 237 -7.67 7.91 8.08
CA ALA A 237 -6.56 8.33 8.92
C ALA A 237 -6.94 8.44 10.40
N LEU A 238 -8.14 8.98 10.72
CA LEU A 238 -8.67 9.03 12.10
C LEU A 238 -8.83 7.62 12.68
N SER A 239 -9.29 6.65 11.90
CA SER A 239 -9.44 5.27 12.36
C SER A 239 -8.10 4.57 12.69
N LYS A 240 -6.98 5.14 12.27
CA LYS A 240 -5.61 4.62 12.50
C LYS A 240 -4.80 5.48 13.47
N ALA A 241 -5.22 6.72 13.72
CA ALA A 241 -4.49 7.65 14.57
C ALA A 241 -4.26 7.08 15.97
N GLY A 242 -2.99 7.07 16.42
CA GLY A 242 -2.58 6.52 17.72
C GLY A 242 -2.47 5.00 17.77
N ILE A 243 -2.74 4.27 16.68
CA ILE A 243 -2.52 2.82 16.59
C ILE A 243 -1.09 2.56 16.11
N TYR A 244 -0.16 2.50 17.07
CA TYR A 244 1.25 2.33 16.76
C TYR A 244 1.59 0.96 16.16
N ARG A 245 2.29 0.98 15.02
CA ARG A 245 2.82 -0.21 14.33
C ARG A 245 4.34 -0.24 14.45
N SER A 246 4.87 -1.16 15.26
CA SER A 246 6.32 -1.29 15.49
C SER A 246 7.11 -1.64 14.23
N ALA A 247 6.51 -2.33 13.27
CA ALA A 247 7.15 -2.72 12.01
C ALA A 247 7.56 -1.53 11.14
N CYS A 248 6.88 -0.38 11.25
CA CYS A 248 7.18 0.83 10.48
C CYS A 248 7.48 2.04 11.37
N ASP A 249 7.42 1.88 12.68
CA ASP A 249 7.51 3.01 13.64
C ASP A 249 6.46 4.09 13.35
N CYS A 250 5.22 3.71 13.00
CA CYS A 250 4.21 4.61 12.47
C CYS A 250 2.78 4.24 12.87
N ASP A 251 1.82 5.15 12.60
CA ASP A 251 0.38 4.89 12.59
C ASP A 251 -0.06 4.42 11.20
N LEU A 252 0.53 5.03 10.15
CA LEU A 252 0.19 4.85 8.74
C LEU A 252 1.44 4.73 7.87
N TYR A 253 1.37 3.89 6.83
CA TYR A 253 2.31 3.97 5.71
C TYR A 253 1.90 5.09 4.75
N GLY A 254 2.85 5.92 4.35
CA GLY A 254 2.67 6.94 3.30
C GLY A 254 2.72 6.38 1.88
N SER A 255 2.22 5.18 1.68
CA SER A 255 2.24 4.42 0.42
C SER A 255 0.92 3.70 0.20
N ILE A 256 0.79 2.97 -0.91
CA ILE A 256 -0.38 2.14 -1.26
C ILE A 256 -0.75 1.08 -0.21
N SER A 257 0.07 0.88 0.83
CA SER A 257 -0.26 0.00 1.95
C SER A 257 -1.32 0.60 2.89
N ASP A 258 -1.44 1.92 2.93
CA ASP A 258 -2.50 2.68 3.59
C ASP A 258 -2.97 3.81 2.64
N GLN A 259 -2.26 4.95 2.56
CA GLN A 259 -2.62 6.08 1.70
C GLN A 259 -1.36 6.71 1.08
N THR A 260 -1.41 7.03 -0.20
CA THR A 260 -0.29 7.64 -0.92
C THR A 260 -0.06 9.07 -0.46
N PHE A 261 0.99 9.29 0.33
CA PHE A 261 1.39 10.59 0.85
C PHE A 261 2.61 11.11 0.08
N LEU A 262 2.41 12.08 -0.81
CA LEU A 262 3.48 12.70 -1.60
C LEU A 262 4.00 14.00 -0.98
N GLY A 263 3.36 14.51 0.07
CA GLY A 263 3.72 15.78 0.72
C GLY A 263 3.62 16.95 -0.26
N TYR A 264 4.67 17.79 -0.30
CA TYR A 264 4.67 19.02 -1.09
C TYR A 264 4.38 18.84 -2.60
N ALA A 265 4.71 17.69 -3.17
CA ALA A 265 4.42 17.41 -4.58
C ALA A 265 2.92 17.46 -4.91
N LYS A 266 2.06 17.05 -3.94
CA LYS A 266 0.60 17.16 -4.08
C LYS A 266 0.14 18.61 -4.02
N GLU A 267 0.71 19.42 -3.13
CA GLU A 267 0.34 20.82 -2.96
C GLU A 267 0.62 21.67 -4.22
N ILE A 268 1.63 21.29 -4.99
CA ILE A 268 2.01 21.96 -6.25
C ILE A 268 1.61 21.17 -7.49
N GLU A 269 0.74 20.15 -7.36
CA GLU A 269 0.31 19.32 -8.49
C GLU A 269 -0.17 20.17 -9.67
N ARG A 270 0.76 20.45 -10.62
CA ARG A 270 0.56 21.40 -11.71
C ARG A 270 -0.03 22.72 -11.16
N LYS A 271 -1.13 23.22 -11.75
CA LYS A 271 -1.89 24.39 -11.25
C LYS A 271 -3.07 24.03 -10.34
N PHE A 272 -3.28 22.76 -10.07
CA PHE A 272 -4.48 22.24 -9.38
C PHE A 272 -4.28 21.90 -7.91
N GLY A 273 -3.04 21.91 -7.39
CA GLY A 273 -2.78 21.62 -5.98
C GLY A 273 -3.53 22.53 -5.01
N VAL A 274 -3.77 23.78 -5.39
CA VAL A 274 -4.59 24.73 -4.61
C VAL A 274 -6.06 24.26 -4.51
N VAL A 275 -6.59 23.60 -5.54
CA VAL A 275 -7.96 23.05 -5.52
C VAL A 275 -8.07 21.95 -4.48
N TRP A 276 -7.10 21.04 -4.42
CA TRP A 276 -7.10 19.99 -3.41
C TRP A 276 -7.02 20.55 -1.99
N LYS A 277 -6.16 21.54 -1.75
CA LYS A 277 -6.05 22.20 -0.43
C LYS A 277 -7.36 22.88 -0.02
N ASP A 278 -8.02 23.56 -0.96
CA ASP A 278 -9.33 24.16 -0.71
C ASP A 278 -10.41 23.12 -0.39
N ILE A 279 -10.44 21.98 -1.13
CA ILE A 279 -11.32 20.85 -0.83
C ILE A 279 -11.09 20.31 0.59
N VAL A 280 -9.85 20.06 0.98
CA VAL A 280 -9.50 19.60 2.34
C VAL A 280 -9.99 20.60 3.40
N THR A 281 -9.80 21.90 3.15
CA THR A 281 -10.18 22.98 4.08
C THR A 281 -11.70 23.07 4.23
N ARG A 282 -12.47 23.08 3.15
CA ARG A 282 -13.94 23.21 3.23
C ARG A 282 -14.64 21.94 3.76
N THR A 283 -13.97 20.78 3.70
CA THR A 283 -14.45 19.53 4.31
C THR A 283 -13.84 19.27 5.69
N ALA A 284 -13.23 20.28 6.33
CA ALA A 284 -12.55 20.12 7.62
C ALA A 284 -13.48 19.48 8.68
N GLY A 285 -12.96 18.50 9.41
CA GLY A 285 -13.67 17.76 10.44
C GLY A 285 -14.75 16.79 9.93
N LEU A 286 -15.21 16.88 8.67
CA LEU A 286 -16.21 15.95 8.13
C LEU A 286 -15.66 14.53 8.09
N THR A 287 -16.34 13.61 8.76
CA THR A 287 -15.89 12.24 9.02
C THR A 287 -17.05 11.27 8.82
N ILE A 288 -16.78 10.15 8.17
CA ILE A 288 -17.76 9.06 7.98
C ILE A 288 -17.78 8.21 9.24
N THR A 289 -18.94 8.13 9.88
CA THR A 289 -19.10 7.37 11.13
C THR A 289 -20.21 6.32 11.01
N GLN A 290 -20.07 5.26 11.80
CA GLN A 290 -21.12 4.31 12.10
C GLN A 290 -21.21 4.17 13.62
N ALA A 291 -22.40 4.29 14.19
CA ALA A 291 -22.61 4.35 15.64
C ALA A 291 -21.70 5.37 16.36
N GLY A 292 -21.49 6.55 15.73
CA GLY A 292 -20.69 7.66 16.28
C GLY A 292 -19.16 7.47 16.23
N LEU A 293 -18.65 6.34 15.71
CA LEU A 293 -17.22 6.06 15.58
C LEU A 293 -16.76 6.17 14.13
N PRO A 294 -15.58 6.75 13.85
CA PRO A 294 -15.00 6.75 12.52
C PRO A 294 -14.83 5.33 11.97
N ILE A 295 -15.36 5.08 10.77
CA ILE A 295 -15.14 3.80 10.09
C ILE A 295 -13.70 3.71 9.53
N THR A 296 -13.24 2.52 9.20
CA THR A 296 -12.08 2.40 8.30
C THR A 296 -12.59 2.58 6.87
N ALA A 297 -12.59 3.82 6.39
CA ALA A 297 -13.17 4.18 5.09
C ALA A 297 -12.26 3.69 3.95
N TYR A 298 -12.39 2.41 3.60
CA TYR A 298 -11.64 1.78 2.52
C TYR A 298 -12.02 2.40 1.17
N PHE A 299 -11.04 2.59 0.30
CA PHE A 299 -11.23 3.04 -1.08
C PHE A 299 -10.23 2.39 -2.02
N SER A 300 -10.55 2.35 -3.30
CA SER A 300 -9.67 1.84 -4.35
C SER A 300 -9.92 2.59 -5.65
N SER A 301 -8.98 2.48 -6.59
CA SER A 301 -9.10 3.18 -7.87
C SER A 301 -10.37 2.80 -8.64
N SER A 302 -10.64 1.50 -8.75
CA SER A 302 -11.72 0.98 -9.61
C SER A 302 -12.12 -0.42 -9.15
N SER A 303 -13.42 -0.67 -8.96
CA SER A 303 -13.93 -1.95 -8.46
C SER A 303 -13.90 -3.07 -9.50
N GLY A 304 -13.99 -2.73 -10.79
CA GLY A 304 -14.13 -3.71 -11.88
C GLY A 304 -15.59 -3.99 -12.25
N GLY A 305 -16.54 -3.18 -11.76
CA GLY A 305 -17.97 -3.27 -12.08
C GLY A 305 -18.89 -3.35 -10.87
N LYS A 306 -18.43 -3.94 -9.76
CA LYS A 306 -19.13 -3.95 -8.47
C LYS A 306 -18.13 -3.83 -7.33
N THR A 307 -18.51 -3.17 -6.25
CA THR A 307 -17.71 -3.12 -5.02
C THR A 307 -17.69 -4.48 -4.30
N GLU A 308 -16.72 -4.66 -3.41
CA GLU A 308 -16.51 -5.92 -2.68
C GLU A 308 -16.75 -5.75 -1.17
N LEU A 309 -17.09 -6.84 -0.50
CA LEU A 309 -17.19 -6.91 0.96
C LEU A 309 -15.81 -7.10 1.61
N ALA A 310 -15.59 -6.44 2.74
CA ALA A 310 -14.35 -6.60 3.50
C ALA A 310 -14.10 -8.06 3.94
N VAL A 311 -15.15 -8.82 4.24
CA VAL A 311 -15.05 -10.23 4.61
C VAL A 311 -14.53 -11.10 3.48
N ASN A 312 -14.92 -10.84 2.24
CA ASN A 312 -14.43 -11.57 1.06
C ASN A 312 -12.97 -11.24 0.78
N ALA A 313 -12.61 -9.95 0.85
CA ALA A 313 -11.25 -9.51 0.62
C ALA A 313 -10.28 -10.01 1.71
N TRP A 314 -10.62 -9.81 3.00
CA TRP A 314 -9.66 -10.00 4.10
C TRP A 314 -10.12 -10.96 5.19
N GLY A 315 -11.33 -11.51 5.12
CA GLY A 315 -11.87 -12.46 6.10
C GLY A 315 -12.44 -11.84 7.37
N SER A 316 -12.53 -10.50 7.44
CA SER A 316 -13.11 -9.78 8.58
C SER A 316 -14.29 -8.94 8.11
N SER A 317 -15.48 -9.13 8.69
CA SER A 317 -16.66 -8.33 8.37
C SER A 317 -16.47 -6.87 8.78
N ARG A 318 -17.08 -6.00 7.98
CA ARG A 318 -17.29 -4.59 8.27
C ARG A 318 -18.69 -4.24 7.77
N ASP A 319 -19.61 -3.98 8.67
CA ASP A 319 -21.05 -3.87 8.37
C ASP A 319 -21.38 -2.69 7.45
N TYR A 320 -20.49 -1.69 7.38
CA TYR A 320 -20.58 -0.56 6.47
C TYR A 320 -20.08 -0.85 5.04
N THR A 321 -19.48 -2.02 4.76
CA THR A 321 -19.12 -2.42 3.40
C THR A 321 -20.28 -3.12 2.71
N GLN A 322 -20.46 -2.85 1.42
CA GLN A 322 -21.55 -3.42 0.64
C GLN A 322 -21.13 -3.67 -0.80
N ILE A 323 -21.88 -4.54 -1.49
CA ILE A 323 -21.75 -4.76 -2.92
C ILE A 323 -22.76 -3.84 -3.61
N VAL A 324 -22.24 -2.89 -4.40
CA VAL A 324 -23.04 -1.98 -5.24
C VAL A 324 -22.47 -1.95 -6.64
N ASP A 325 -23.31 -1.67 -7.63
CA ASP A 325 -22.90 -1.50 -9.01
C ASP A 325 -21.98 -0.27 -9.15
N ASP A 326 -20.95 -0.40 -9.96
CA ASP A 326 -19.95 0.65 -10.21
C ASP A 326 -19.72 0.81 -11.73
N PRO A 327 -20.72 1.34 -12.47
CA PRO A 327 -20.60 1.51 -13.92
C PRO A 327 -19.46 2.46 -14.31
N GLY A 328 -19.08 3.40 -13.44
CA GLY A 328 -17.93 4.28 -13.64
C GLY A 328 -16.60 3.54 -13.78
N SER A 329 -16.47 2.36 -13.13
CA SER A 329 -15.30 1.48 -13.30
C SER A 329 -15.20 0.87 -14.70
N LEU A 330 -16.31 0.72 -15.40
CA LEU A 330 -16.41 0.11 -16.73
C LEU A 330 -16.48 1.15 -17.86
N ASP A 331 -16.46 2.43 -17.54
CA ASP A 331 -16.47 3.51 -18.53
C ASP A 331 -15.07 3.71 -19.13
N LEU A 332 -14.93 3.40 -20.42
CA LEU A 332 -13.66 3.53 -21.15
C LEU A 332 -13.16 4.97 -21.23
N ALA A 333 -14.04 5.97 -21.20
CA ALA A 333 -13.66 7.38 -21.21
C ALA A 333 -13.05 7.82 -19.88
N LEU A 334 -13.53 7.24 -18.77
CA LEU A 334 -13.07 7.56 -17.43
C LEU A 334 -11.90 6.67 -16.99
N ASN A 335 -11.93 5.39 -17.35
CA ASN A 335 -11.03 4.34 -16.87
C ASN A 335 -10.39 3.51 -17.99
N PRO A 336 -9.71 4.11 -18.97
CA PRO A 336 -9.21 3.40 -20.16
C PRO A 336 -8.20 2.28 -19.87
N ARG A 337 -7.56 2.30 -18.67
CA ARG A 337 -6.50 1.35 -18.31
C ARG A 337 -7.00 0.10 -17.60
N PHE A 338 -8.16 0.19 -16.92
CA PHE A 338 -8.59 -0.84 -16.00
C PHE A 338 -10.05 -1.30 -16.19
N VAL A 339 -10.71 -0.86 -17.28
CA VAL A 339 -11.95 -1.50 -17.74
C VAL A 339 -11.66 -2.97 -18.09
N THR A 340 -10.57 -3.18 -18.83
CA THR A 340 -10.02 -4.52 -19.08
C THR A 340 -8.50 -4.44 -19.02
N TRP A 341 -7.89 -5.40 -18.32
CA TRP A 341 -6.43 -5.55 -18.28
C TRP A 341 -6.03 -7.00 -18.55
N ASN A 342 -4.85 -7.18 -19.15
CA ASN A 342 -4.19 -8.47 -19.33
C ASN A 342 -2.84 -8.44 -18.60
N ARG A 343 -2.47 -9.55 -17.96
CA ARG A 343 -1.18 -9.70 -17.28
C ARG A 343 -0.65 -11.11 -17.46
N GLU A 344 0.63 -11.18 -17.80
CA GLU A 344 1.43 -12.39 -17.71
C GLU A 344 2.21 -12.35 -16.40
N VAL A 345 2.15 -13.43 -15.64
CA VAL A 345 2.85 -13.54 -14.35
C VAL A 345 3.80 -14.74 -14.45
N PRO A 346 5.12 -14.53 -14.20
CA PRO A 346 6.08 -15.61 -14.21
C PRO A 346 5.71 -16.71 -13.21
N GLN A 347 5.95 -17.97 -13.59
CA GLN A 347 5.71 -19.14 -12.73
C GLN A 347 6.35 -18.98 -11.34
N SER A 348 7.58 -18.45 -11.28
CA SER A 348 8.28 -18.24 -10.00
C SER A 348 7.56 -17.28 -9.04
N VAL A 349 6.85 -16.27 -9.59
CA VAL A 349 6.03 -15.33 -8.79
C VAL A 349 4.78 -16.05 -8.29
N ILE A 350 4.16 -16.88 -9.12
CA ILE A 350 3.00 -17.70 -8.73
C ILE A 350 3.42 -18.70 -7.64
N ALA A 351 4.50 -19.45 -7.84
CA ALA A 351 5.01 -20.41 -6.87
C ALA A 351 5.31 -19.74 -5.52
N ALA A 352 5.98 -18.59 -5.55
CA ALA A 352 6.25 -17.80 -4.33
C ALA A 352 4.95 -17.32 -3.65
N ALA A 353 3.91 -16.95 -4.41
CA ALA A 353 2.63 -16.53 -3.86
C ALA A 353 1.95 -17.64 -3.05
N PHE A 354 2.04 -18.88 -3.51
CA PHE A 354 1.46 -20.06 -2.84
C PHE A 354 2.43 -20.75 -1.85
N VAL A 355 3.70 -20.30 -1.79
CA VAL A 355 4.77 -20.95 -1.00
C VAL A 355 4.98 -22.40 -1.46
N LEU A 356 4.96 -22.62 -2.78
CA LEU A 356 5.22 -23.89 -3.44
C LEU A 356 6.57 -23.84 -4.17
N PRO A 357 7.23 -24.99 -4.41
CA PRO A 357 8.48 -25.03 -5.19
C PRO A 357 8.25 -24.67 -6.66
N ASP A 358 7.11 -25.08 -7.22
CA ASP A 358 6.64 -24.81 -8.57
C ASP A 358 5.10 -24.83 -8.63
N VAL A 359 4.53 -24.47 -9.78
CA VAL A 359 3.08 -24.57 -10.04
C VAL A 359 2.87 -25.06 -11.49
N VAL A 360 2.18 -26.17 -11.64
CA VAL A 360 1.82 -26.74 -12.96
C VAL A 360 0.42 -26.34 -13.42
N SER A 361 -0.47 -26.03 -12.48
CA SER A 361 -1.84 -25.60 -12.82
C SER A 361 -2.43 -24.68 -11.76
N LEU A 362 -3.36 -23.83 -12.23
CA LEU A 362 -4.21 -22.97 -11.42
C LEU A 362 -5.68 -23.29 -11.69
N GLU A 363 -6.51 -23.23 -10.65
CA GLU A 363 -7.95 -23.45 -10.73
C GLU A 363 -8.67 -22.39 -9.87
N ILE A 364 -9.68 -21.72 -10.45
CA ILE A 364 -10.57 -20.82 -9.70
C ILE A 364 -11.66 -21.68 -9.07
N LEU A 365 -11.68 -21.74 -7.73
CA LEU A 365 -12.62 -22.57 -6.97
C LEU A 365 -13.96 -21.87 -6.72
N GLY A 366 -14.04 -20.57 -6.89
CA GLY A 366 -15.27 -19.81 -6.70
C GLY A 366 -15.14 -18.32 -6.99
N ILE A 367 -16.28 -17.71 -7.27
CA ILE A 367 -16.43 -16.29 -7.56
C ILE A 367 -17.41 -15.70 -6.54
N ASN A 368 -17.09 -14.51 -5.99
CA ASN A 368 -17.97 -13.75 -5.11
C ASN A 368 -19.10 -13.08 -5.91
N GLU A 369 -20.14 -12.63 -5.23
CA GLU A 369 -21.25 -11.86 -5.84
C GLU A 369 -20.79 -10.59 -6.58
N SER A 370 -19.71 -9.98 -6.11
CA SER A 370 -19.05 -8.83 -6.76
C SER A 370 -18.43 -9.15 -8.12
N GLY A 371 -18.20 -10.44 -8.44
CA GLY A 371 -17.43 -10.90 -9.60
C GLY A 371 -15.94 -11.13 -9.33
N THR A 372 -15.44 -10.82 -8.13
CA THR A 372 -14.06 -11.10 -7.76
C THR A 372 -13.85 -12.58 -7.48
N VAL A 373 -12.64 -13.08 -7.68
CA VAL A 373 -12.27 -14.46 -7.34
C VAL A 373 -12.33 -14.66 -5.83
N ALA A 374 -13.17 -15.59 -5.37
CA ALA A 374 -13.28 -15.95 -3.96
C ALA A 374 -12.06 -16.75 -3.51
N GLN A 375 -11.72 -17.80 -4.25
CA GLN A 375 -10.56 -18.64 -4.01
C GLN A 375 -9.93 -19.12 -5.32
N ILE A 376 -8.61 -19.21 -5.33
CA ILE A 376 -7.80 -19.80 -6.40
C ILE A 376 -6.86 -20.84 -5.78
N GLN A 377 -6.76 -22.00 -6.42
CA GLN A 377 -5.91 -23.11 -6.02
C GLN A 377 -4.76 -23.28 -7.01
N ALA A 378 -3.56 -23.52 -6.49
CA ALA A 378 -2.40 -23.96 -7.26
C ALA A 378 -2.09 -25.42 -6.96
N THR A 379 -1.62 -26.15 -8.00
CA THR A 379 -1.11 -27.52 -7.88
C THR A 379 0.35 -27.54 -8.32
N SER A 380 1.24 -28.10 -7.47
CA SER A 380 2.65 -28.29 -7.80
C SER A 380 2.88 -29.55 -8.66
N SER A 381 4.06 -29.69 -9.26
CA SER A 381 4.48 -30.91 -9.97
C SER A 381 4.48 -32.17 -9.09
N SER A 382 4.64 -32.01 -7.78
CA SER A 382 4.52 -33.10 -6.80
C SER A 382 3.07 -33.40 -6.37
N GLY A 383 2.07 -32.72 -6.95
CA GLY A 383 0.64 -32.91 -6.64
C GLY A 383 0.16 -32.18 -5.37
N VAL A 384 1.02 -31.36 -4.71
CA VAL A 384 0.61 -30.57 -3.55
C VAL A 384 -0.32 -29.45 -4.01
N LYS A 385 -1.46 -29.30 -3.32
CA LYS A 385 -2.48 -28.30 -3.60
C LYS A 385 -2.54 -27.26 -2.49
N VAL A 386 -2.53 -25.99 -2.84
CA VAL A 386 -2.67 -24.85 -1.91
C VAL A 386 -3.68 -23.89 -2.47
N ALA A 387 -4.63 -23.43 -1.64
CA ALA A 387 -5.62 -22.44 -2.01
C ALA A 387 -5.38 -21.09 -1.30
N LEU A 388 -5.64 -19.99 -1.99
CA LEU A 388 -5.59 -18.63 -1.49
C LEU A 388 -6.91 -17.91 -1.80
N ARG A 389 -7.27 -16.91 -0.96
CA ARG A 389 -8.28 -15.94 -1.36
C ARG A 389 -7.81 -15.16 -2.58
N GLY A 390 -8.73 -14.75 -3.47
CA GLY A 390 -8.39 -13.96 -4.65
C GLY A 390 -7.65 -12.67 -4.32
N GLU A 391 -8.04 -11.95 -3.25
CA GLU A 391 -7.36 -10.73 -2.82
C GLU A 391 -5.94 -11.02 -2.28
N THR A 392 -5.73 -12.14 -1.58
CA THR A 392 -4.38 -12.56 -1.15
C THR A 392 -3.51 -12.87 -2.36
N PHE A 393 -4.05 -13.59 -3.34
CA PHE A 393 -3.38 -13.88 -4.60
C PHE A 393 -3.01 -12.59 -5.34
N ARG A 394 -3.98 -11.66 -5.52
CA ARG A 394 -3.74 -10.35 -6.13
C ARG A 394 -2.59 -9.62 -5.46
N SER A 395 -2.64 -9.53 -4.14
CA SER A 395 -1.64 -8.80 -3.35
C SER A 395 -0.23 -9.38 -3.48
N ARG A 396 -0.11 -10.72 -3.53
CA ARG A 396 1.19 -11.41 -3.65
C ARG A 396 1.76 -11.37 -5.06
N THR A 397 0.90 -11.52 -6.08
CA THR A 397 1.31 -11.56 -7.51
C THR A 397 1.36 -10.18 -8.16
N LYS A 398 0.80 -9.14 -7.51
CA LYS A 398 0.72 -7.75 -8.01
C LYS A 398 -0.12 -7.58 -9.28
N ILE A 399 -1.05 -8.49 -9.55
CA ILE A 399 -2.07 -8.24 -10.58
C ILE A 399 -3.01 -7.11 -10.14
N PRO A 400 -3.66 -6.38 -11.08
CA PRO A 400 -4.38 -5.15 -10.77
C PRO A 400 -5.53 -5.30 -9.77
N SER A 401 -6.34 -6.34 -9.88
CA SER A 401 -7.52 -6.56 -9.03
C SER A 401 -7.74 -8.05 -8.75
N ALA A 402 -8.65 -8.37 -7.82
CA ALA A 402 -9.14 -9.73 -7.60
C ALA A 402 -10.28 -10.11 -8.57
N TRP A 403 -10.73 -9.21 -9.43
CA TRP A 403 -11.68 -9.47 -10.52
C TRP A 403 -10.91 -9.93 -11.76
N PHE A 404 -10.70 -11.25 -11.90
CA PHE A 404 -9.92 -11.83 -13.00
C PHE A 404 -10.39 -13.24 -13.39
N SER A 405 -9.98 -13.66 -14.59
CA SER A 405 -10.06 -15.02 -15.10
C SER A 405 -8.69 -15.49 -15.59
N LEU A 406 -8.50 -16.81 -15.68
CA LEU A 406 -7.36 -17.44 -16.35
C LEU A 406 -7.63 -17.45 -17.86
N VAL A 407 -6.66 -16.98 -18.66
CA VAL A 407 -6.82 -16.90 -20.12
C VAL A 407 -6.13 -18.06 -20.82
N SER A 408 -4.88 -18.34 -20.47
CA SER A 408 -4.11 -19.46 -21.03
C SER A 408 -2.89 -19.77 -20.17
N VAL A 409 -2.41 -20.98 -20.30
CA VAL A 409 -1.10 -21.42 -19.83
C VAL A 409 -0.20 -21.47 -21.06
N GLN A 410 0.87 -20.68 -21.11
CA GLN A 410 1.87 -20.79 -22.15
C GLN A 410 2.99 -21.74 -21.66
N ASN A 411 3.17 -22.82 -22.39
CA ASN A 411 4.25 -23.79 -22.19
C ASN A 411 5.58 -23.25 -22.75
#